data_2edd3bfd270ef73af90f874e0f496d0c
#
_entry.id   2edd3bfd270ef73af90f874e0f496d0c
#
_cell.length_a   1.000
_cell.length_b   1.000
_cell.length_c   1.000
_cell.angle_alpha   90.00
_cell.angle_beta   90.00
_cell.angle_gamma   90.00
#
_symmetry.space_group_name_H-M   'P 1'
#
loop_
_entity.id
_entity.type
_entity.pdbx_description
1 polymer ?
#
loop_
_entity_poly.entity_id
_entity_poly.type
_entity_poly.pdbx_seq_one_letter_code
_entity_poly.pdbx_strand_id
1 'polypeptide(L)'
;MIELIIQTQPDDESCGPTCLHAVYQYYGLEFDLNELIRTIDRSISGGTLSAMLGKHALHQGFNANIYVYNLDVFDPSWFHNGVVNNKFLMDKLEVQMAYKDNPYITQVSQAYIEYLNLGGKVSAHPLNTNLLKKYFVQNIPIITGLSATNLYWSARELFTPEGKSVYDDVRGTPCGHFVVLCGYDVKKRHVVVADPHAENPLFHNNYYKVNITRLMNSIMLGVMTYDGNLLIIEPKTK
;
A
#
# COMPACT_ATOMS: atom_id res chain seq x y z
N MET A 1 -2.90 -11.53 17.61
CA MET A 1 -3.59 -10.52 16.78
C MET A 1 -2.98 -9.18 17.17
N ILE A 2 -2.61 -8.38 16.20
CA ILE A 2 -1.98 -7.07 16.42
C ILE A 2 -3.08 -6.10 16.86
N GLU A 3 -2.91 -5.46 18.01
CA GLU A 3 -3.78 -4.39 18.49
C GLU A 3 -3.25 -3.06 17.93
N LEU A 4 -3.86 -2.61 16.86
CA LEU A 4 -3.49 -1.38 16.17
C LEU A 4 -4.71 -0.46 16.14
N ILE A 5 -4.51 0.81 16.48
CA ILE A 5 -5.56 1.83 16.45
C ILE A 5 -5.42 2.62 15.15
N ILE A 6 -6.51 2.70 14.38
CA ILE A 6 -6.56 3.49 13.14
C ILE A 6 -7.62 4.58 13.27
N GLN A 7 -7.27 5.79 12.84
CA GLN A 7 -8.20 6.91 12.72
C GLN A 7 -8.97 6.80 11.39
N THR A 8 -10.11 7.49 11.30
CA THR A 8 -10.79 7.68 10.03
C THR A 8 -10.02 8.71 9.19
N GLN A 9 -9.82 8.42 7.91
CA GLN A 9 -9.20 9.36 6.98
C GLN A 9 -10.06 10.62 6.85
N PRO A 10 -9.46 11.82 6.81
CA PRO A 10 -10.22 13.08 6.73
C PRO A 10 -10.74 13.39 5.32
N ASP A 11 -10.19 12.77 4.27
CA ASP A 11 -10.56 12.98 2.87
C ASP A 11 -10.33 11.70 2.04
N ASP A 12 -10.76 11.70 0.78
CA ASP A 12 -10.73 10.53 -0.11
C ASP A 12 -9.31 10.13 -0.58
N GLU A 13 -8.28 10.96 -0.33
CA GLU A 13 -6.91 10.77 -0.82
C GLU A 13 -5.90 10.44 0.29
N SER A 14 -6.31 10.46 1.57
CA SER A 14 -5.40 10.32 2.71
C SER A 14 -5.36 8.94 3.35
N CYS A 15 -5.90 7.91 2.69
CA CYS A 15 -5.89 6.54 3.19
C CYS A 15 -4.47 6.02 3.52
N GLY A 16 -3.49 6.23 2.62
CA GLY A 16 -2.10 5.81 2.80
C GLY A 16 -1.44 6.46 4.02
N PRO A 17 -1.40 7.81 4.11
CA PRO A 17 -0.90 8.51 5.30
C PRO A 17 -1.59 8.09 6.59
N THR A 18 -2.90 7.86 6.58
CA THR A 18 -3.65 7.42 7.78
C THR A 18 -3.25 6.00 8.20
N CYS A 19 -3.01 5.09 7.25
CA CYS A 19 -2.45 3.77 7.54
C CYS A 19 -1.04 3.86 8.13
N LEU A 20 -0.18 4.72 7.58
CA LEU A 20 1.16 4.94 8.09
C LEU A 20 1.15 5.53 9.50
N HIS A 21 0.27 6.49 9.77
CA HIS A 21 0.05 7.05 11.10
C HIS A 21 -0.30 5.97 12.14
N ALA A 22 -1.23 5.07 11.80
CA ALA A 22 -1.61 3.96 12.67
C ALA A 22 -0.42 3.02 12.97
N VAL A 23 0.43 2.74 11.98
CA VAL A 23 1.65 1.94 12.16
C VAL A 23 2.68 2.67 13.01
N TYR A 24 2.84 3.98 12.88
CA TYR A 24 3.72 4.78 13.73
C TYR A 24 3.26 4.76 15.19
N GLN A 25 1.99 5.00 15.45
CA GLN A 25 1.43 4.91 16.80
C GLN A 25 1.62 3.50 17.41
N TYR A 26 1.44 2.45 16.62
CA TYR A 26 1.70 1.08 17.05
C TYR A 26 3.14 0.86 17.53
N TYR A 27 4.11 1.52 16.91
CA TYR A 27 5.52 1.48 17.30
C TYR A 27 5.92 2.56 18.32
N GLY A 28 4.97 3.33 18.85
CA GLY A 28 5.21 4.36 19.86
C GLY A 28 5.78 5.67 19.31
N LEU A 29 5.68 5.90 18.00
CA LEU A 29 6.03 7.18 17.38
C LEU A 29 4.76 8.01 17.20
N GLU A 30 4.67 9.12 17.91
CA GLU A 30 3.52 10.02 17.85
C GLU A 30 3.70 11.06 16.72
N PHE A 31 2.66 11.22 15.94
CA PHE A 31 2.52 12.26 14.91
C PHE A 31 1.11 12.85 14.95
N ASP A 32 0.96 14.11 14.63
CA ASP A 32 -0.33 14.66 14.24
C ASP A 32 -0.69 14.14 12.83
N LEU A 33 -1.90 13.59 12.67
CA LEU A 33 -2.33 12.99 11.40
C LEU A 33 -2.34 14.03 10.26
N ASN A 34 -2.80 15.26 10.51
CA ASN A 34 -2.88 16.28 9.47
C ASN A 34 -1.47 16.78 9.08
N GLU A 35 -0.54 16.81 10.04
CA GLU A 35 0.86 17.11 9.74
C GLU A 35 1.46 16.00 8.88
N LEU A 36 1.26 14.75 9.23
CA LEU A 36 1.74 13.61 8.46
C LEU A 36 1.20 13.62 7.02
N ILE A 37 -0.11 13.87 6.85
CA ILE A 37 -0.74 13.99 5.52
C ILE A 37 -0.08 15.07 4.67
N ARG A 38 0.31 16.20 5.26
CA ARG A 38 0.96 17.31 4.54
C ARG A 38 2.42 17.04 4.16
N THR A 39 3.11 16.16 4.89
CA THR A 39 4.53 15.86 4.66
C THR A 39 4.77 14.74 3.66
N ILE A 40 3.76 13.94 3.35
CA ILE A 40 3.87 12.85 2.38
C ILE A 40 3.52 13.33 0.97
N ASP A 41 4.42 13.04 0.02
CA ASP A 41 4.20 13.37 -1.38
C ASP A 41 2.93 12.73 -1.94
N ARG A 42 2.32 13.41 -2.90
CA ARG A 42 1.13 12.94 -3.61
C ARG A 42 1.45 12.49 -5.04
N SER A 43 0.73 11.50 -5.50
CA SER A 43 0.80 11.07 -6.91
C SER A 43 0.00 12.02 -7.81
N ILE A 44 0.20 11.92 -9.12
CA ILE A 44 -0.55 12.68 -10.14
C ILE A 44 -2.07 12.43 -10.02
N SER A 45 -2.47 11.26 -9.54
CA SER A 45 -3.88 10.90 -9.32
C SER A 45 -4.46 11.44 -8.01
N GLY A 46 -3.71 12.18 -7.20
CA GLY A 46 -4.11 12.72 -5.91
C GLY A 46 -3.79 11.82 -4.72
N GLY A 47 -3.78 10.51 -4.89
CA GLY A 47 -3.45 9.55 -3.84
C GLY A 47 -1.95 9.47 -3.53
N THR A 48 -1.55 8.44 -2.81
CA THR A 48 -0.15 8.21 -2.37
C THR A 48 0.34 6.86 -2.90
N LEU A 49 1.63 6.74 -3.19
CA LEU A 49 2.28 5.46 -3.55
C LEU A 49 2.97 4.85 -2.33
N SER A 50 3.03 3.51 -2.27
CA SER A 50 3.76 2.80 -1.20
C SER A 50 5.21 3.25 -1.06
N ALA A 51 5.89 3.58 -2.16
CA ALA A 51 7.25 4.11 -2.12
C ALA A 51 7.35 5.45 -1.39
N MET A 52 6.34 6.32 -1.51
CA MET A 52 6.28 7.61 -0.80
C MET A 52 6.08 7.41 0.71
N LEU A 53 5.19 6.46 1.09
CA LEU A 53 5.01 6.06 2.49
C LEU A 53 6.29 5.45 3.06
N GLY A 54 6.91 4.54 2.32
CA GLY A 54 8.18 3.90 2.70
C GLY A 54 9.32 4.91 2.81
N LYS A 55 9.40 5.90 1.91
CA LYS A 55 10.37 7.01 1.96
C LYS A 55 10.22 7.78 3.26
N HIS A 56 9.00 8.16 3.64
CA HIS A 56 8.75 8.85 4.90
C HIS A 56 9.17 7.98 6.10
N ALA A 57 8.85 6.69 6.10
CA ALA A 57 9.25 5.78 7.19
C ALA A 57 10.77 5.66 7.34
N LEU A 58 11.51 5.62 6.23
CA LEU A 58 12.97 5.61 6.24
C LEU A 58 13.56 6.87 6.87
N HIS A 59 12.99 8.04 6.58
CA HIS A 59 13.38 9.32 7.21
C HIS A 59 13.11 9.34 8.71
N GLN A 60 12.07 8.64 9.17
CA GLN A 60 11.77 8.48 10.60
C GLN A 60 12.60 7.38 11.28
N GLY A 61 13.58 6.82 10.58
CA GLY A 61 14.53 5.85 11.17
C GLY A 61 14.02 4.40 11.19
N PHE A 62 12.94 4.08 10.49
CA PHE A 62 12.48 2.71 10.30
C PHE A 62 13.25 1.99 9.18
N ASN A 63 13.17 0.67 9.16
CA ASN A 63 13.42 -0.14 7.97
C ASN A 63 12.11 -0.25 7.17
N ALA A 64 12.20 -0.27 5.85
CA ALA A 64 11.05 -0.45 4.98
C ALA A 64 11.35 -1.45 3.86
N ASN A 65 10.42 -2.37 3.60
CA ASN A 65 10.48 -3.32 2.48
C ASN A 65 9.13 -3.36 1.76
N ILE A 66 9.13 -3.20 0.44
CA ILE A 66 7.92 -3.26 -0.39
C ILE A 66 7.95 -4.54 -1.23
N TYR A 67 6.93 -5.39 -1.06
CA TYR A 67 6.65 -6.49 -1.98
C TYR A 67 5.80 -5.98 -3.14
N VAL A 68 6.33 -6.13 -4.35
CA VAL A 68 5.72 -5.54 -5.56
C VAL A 68 5.09 -6.60 -6.46
N TYR A 69 3.94 -6.24 -7.07
CA TYR A 69 3.20 -7.11 -7.97
C TYR A 69 2.87 -6.44 -9.30
N ASN A 70 3.18 -5.16 -9.46
CA ASN A 70 2.92 -4.41 -10.70
C ASN A 70 3.96 -4.73 -11.77
N LEU A 71 3.57 -5.53 -12.77
CA LEU A 71 4.44 -5.97 -13.87
C LEU A 71 4.72 -4.88 -14.90
N ASP A 72 3.97 -3.78 -14.91
CA ASP A 72 4.27 -2.64 -15.78
C ASP A 72 5.50 -1.87 -15.31
N VAL A 73 5.80 -1.94 -14.01
CA VAL A 73 6.92 -1.25 -13.36
C VAL A 73 8.07 -2.19 -13.08
N PHE A 74 7.78 -3.42 -12.61
CA PHE A 74 8.79 -4.37 -12.15
C PHE A 74 8.77 -5.65 -12.98
N ASP A 75 9.85 -5.91 -13.71
CA ASP A 75 10.00 -7.17 -14.41
C ASP A 75 10.49 -8.27 -13.43
N PRO A 76 9.80 -9.43 -13.36
CA PRO A 76 10.20 -10.52 -12.47
C PRO A 76 11.63 -11.03 -12.69
N SER A 77 12.16 -10.91 -13.90
CA SER A 77 13.53 -11.32 -14.23
C SER A 77 14.61 -10.46 -13.56
N TRP A 78 14.26 -9.30 -13.03
CA TRP A 78 15.18 -8.44 -12.27
C TRP A 78 15.48 -8.97 -10.88
N PHE A 79 14.68 -9.93 -10.39
CA PHE A 79 14.79 -10.47 -9.04
C PHE A 79 15.37 -11.88 -9.05
N HIS A 80 16.38 -12.11 -8.23
CA HIS A 80 16.93 -13.45 -7.99
C HIS A 80 16.42 -13.97 -6.63
N ASN A 81 15.68 -15.08 -6.63
CA ASN A 81 15.01 -15.60 -5.43
C ASN A 81 14.17 -14.54 -4.68
N GLY A 82 13.52 -13.63 -5.42
CA GLY A 82 12.67 -12.59 -4.88
C GLY A 82 13.39 -11.37 -4.32
N VAL A 83 14.71 -11.28 -4.45
CA VAL A 83 15.56 -10.16 -4.00
C VAL A 83 16.27 -9.52 -5.18
N VAL A 84 16.60 -8.24 -5.05
CA VAL A 84 17.31 -7.46 -6.05
C VAL A 84 18.30 -6.51 -5.37
N ASN A 85 19.41 -6.21 -6.06
CA ASN A 85 20.33 -5.16 -5.63
C ASN A 85 19.72 -3.78 -5.94
N ASN A 86 19.74 -2.85 -4.98
CA ASN A 86 19.14 -1.53 -5.13
C ASN A 86 19.70 -0.75 -6.33
N LYS A 87 21.04 -0.73 -6.50
CA LYS A 87 21.65 -0.01 -7.62
C LYS A 87 21.20 -0.59 -8.96
N PHE A 88 21.23 -1.91 -9.11
CA PHE A 88 20.75 -2.56 -10.33
C PHE A 88 19.27 -2.25 -10.61
N LEU A 89 18.42 -2.25 -9.58
CA LEU A 89 17.00 -1.93 -9.75
C LEU A 89 16.79 -0.47 -10.16
N MET A 90 17.50 0.47 -9.55
CA MET A 90 17.47 1.88 -9.93
C MET A 90 17.89 2.08 -11.38
N ASP A 91 19.03 1.48 -11.79
CA ASP A 91 19.50 1.55 -13.18
C ASP A 91 18.44 1.01 -14.18
N LYS A 92 17.70 -0.07 -13.81
CA LYS A 92 16.61 -0.63 -14.63
C LYS A 92 15.41 0.32 -14.72
N LEU A 93 15.01 0.92 -13.61
CA LEU A 93 13.91 1.88 -13.57
C LEU A 93 14.24 3.15 -14.40
N GLU A 94 15.46 3.66 -14.30
CA GLU A 94 15.93 4.80 -15.10
C GLU A 94 15.88 4.49 -16.60
N VAL A 95 16.43 3.35 -17.02
CA VAL A 95 16.39 2.92 -18.43
C VAL A 95 14.95 2.74 -18.90
N GLN A 96 14.09 2.13 -18.07
CA GLN A 96 12.68 1.93 -18.42
C GLN A 96 11.94 3.25 -18.64
N MET A 97 12.17 4.26 -17.79
CA MET A 97 11.55 5.60 -17.96
C MET A 97 11.92 6.25 -19.30
N ALA A 98 13.14 6.04 -19.77
CA ALA A 98 13.58 6.57 -21.06
C ALA A 98 12.88 5.94 -22.26
N TYR A 99 12.36 4.71 -22.14
CA TYR A 99 11.69 3.97 -23.21
C TYR A 99 10.16 3.99 -23.13
N LYS A 100 9.60 4.02 -21.92
CA LYS A 100 8.14 4.04 -21.72
C LYS A 100 7.68 5.48 -21.60
N ASP A 101 7.15 6.03 -22.69
CA ASP A 101 6.54 7.37 -22.71
C ASP A 101 5.19 7.36 -21.98
N ASN A 102 5.25 7.19 -20.65
CA ASN A 102 4.09 7.10 -19.78
C ASN A 102 4.38 7.90 -18.50
N PRO A 103 3.73 9.07 -18.30
CA PRO A 103 3.96 9.94 -17.14
C PRO A 103 3.76 9.23 -15.81
N TYR A 104 2.83 8.27 -15.77
CA TYR A 104 2.56 7.52 -14.56
C TYR A 104 3.70 6.55 -14.20
N ILE A 105 4.18 5.77 -15.19
CA ILE A 105 5.35 4.88 -14.99
C ILE A 105 6.58 5.70 -14.59
N THR A 106 6.75 6.88 -15.17
CA THR A 106 7.82 7.81 -14.79
C THR A 106 7.70 8.23 -13.33
N GLN A 107 6.53 8.65 -12.87
CA GLN A 107 6.32 9.06 -11.48
C GLN A 107 6.55 7.91 -10.50
N VAL A 108 5.99 6.73 -10.79
CA VAL A 108 6.17 5.55 -9.92
C VAL A 108 7.63 5.15 -9.85
N SER A 109 8.31 5.07 -11.00
CA SER A 109 9.73 4.71 -11.05
C SER A 109 10.59 5.71 -10.28
N GLN A 110 10.34 7.01 -10.41
CA GLN A 110 11.04 8.05 -9.67
C GLN A 110 10.83 7.92 -8.15
N ALA A 111 9.60 7.68 -7.70
CA ALA A 111 9.31 7.46 -6.28
C ALA A 111 10.06 6.24 -5.72
N TYR A 112 10.14 5.15 -6.49
CA TYR A 112 10.92 3.98 -6.08
C TYR A 112 12.44 4.23 -6.10
N ILE A 113 12.97 5.01 -7.04
CA ILE A 113 14.39 5.39 -7.07
C ILE A 113 14.74 6.20 -5.81
N GLU A 114 13.92 7.18 -5.43
CA GLU A 114 14.11 7.97 -4.21
C GLU A 114 14.06 7.09 -2.94
N TYR A 115 13.08 6.19 -2.88
CA TYR A 115 12.93 5.22 -1.79
C TYR A 115 14.16 4.28 -1.67
N LEU A 116 14.66 3.76 -2.79
CA LEU A 116 15.81 2.86 -2.85
C LEU A 116 17.12 3.59 -2.46
N ASN A 117 17.28 4.86 -2.86
CA ASN A 117 18.41 5.70 -2.49
C ASN A 117 18.51 5.92 -0.98
N LEU A 118 17.39 5.93 -0.26
CA LEU A 118 17.35 6.01 1.21
C LEU A 118 17.58 4.67 1.90
N GLY A 119 17.85 3.61 1.14
CA GLY A 119 18.12 2.27 1.68
C GLY A 119 16.86 1.40 1.84
N GLY A 120 15.74 1.83 1.28
CA GLY A 120 14.54 0.99 1.18
C GLY A 120 14.81 -0.30 0.42
N LYS A 121 13.98 -1.33 0.65
CA LYS A 121 14.10 -2.62 -0.03
C LYS A 121 12.88 -2.90 -0.88
N VAL A 122 13.08 -3.50 -2.05
CA VAL A 122 12.02 -4.01 -2.91
C VAL A 122 12.20 -5.52 -3.07
N SER A 123 11.11 -6.26 -2.95
CA SER A 123 11.09 -7.72 -3.04
C SER A 123 9.96 -8.19 -3.97
N ALA A 124 10.19 -9.26 -4.70
CA ALA A 124 9.18 -9.90 -5.55
C ALA A 124 9.02 -11.37 -5.11
N HIS A 125 8.01 -11.64 -4.32
CA HIS A 125 7.65 -12.99 -3.89
C HIS A 125 6.17 -13.26 -4.16
N PRO A 126 5.78 -14.51 -4.44
CA PRO A 126 4.38 -14.85 -4.62
C PRO A 126 3.53 -14.43 -3.42
N LEU A 127 2.43 -13.73 -3.68
CA LEU A 127 1.46 -13.39 -2.65
C LEU A 127 0.76 -14.66 -2.17
N ASN A 128 1.01 -15.03 -0.93
CA ASN A 128 0.42 -16.20 -0.31
C ASN A 128 0.28 -16.05 1.22
N THR A 129 -0.44 -16.97 1.83
CA THR A 129 -0.68 -16.93 3.28
C THR A 129 0.59 -17.04 4.12
N ASN A 130 1.63 -17.72 3.61
CA ASN A 130 2.88 -17.88 4.37
C ASN A 130 3.65 -16.56 4.43
N LEU A 131 3.63 -15.76 3.35
CA LEU A 131 4.21 -14.43 3.35
C LEU A 131 3.56 -13.54 4.40
N LEU A 132 2.23 -13.51 4.48
CA LEU A 132 1.52 -12.71 5.49
C LEU A 132 1.79 -13.22 6.91
N LYS A 133 1.73 -14.54 7.12
CA LYS A 133 1.99 -15.17 8.42
C LYS A 133 3.39 -14.86 8.94
N LYS A 134 4.40 -14.81 8.06
CA LYS A 134 5.79 -14.46 8.43
C LYS A 134 5.83 -13.18 9.27
N TYR A 135 5.03 -12.18 8.93
CA TYR A 135 4.98 -10.90 9.64
C TYR A 135 4.04 -10.94 10.85
N PHE A 136 2.87 -11.56 10.72
CA PHE A 136 1.92 -11.63 11.83
C PHE A 136 2.44 -12.38 13.06
N VAL A 137 3.26 -13.44 12.88
CA VAL A 137 3.86 -14.15 14.03
C VAL A 137 4.91 -13.32 14.75
N GLN A 138 5.44 -12.29 14.12
CA GLN A 138 6.38 -11.32 14.69
C GLN A 138 5.68 -10.06 15.20
N ASN A 139 4.34 -10.01 15.18
CA ASN A 139 3.54 -8.85 15.51
C ASN A 139 3.87 -7.61 14.64
N ILE A 140 4.18 -7.82 13.36
CA ILE A 140 4.46 -6.74 12.41
C ILE A 140 3.19 -6.50 11.58
N PRO A 141 2.56 -5.31 11.67
CA PRO A 141 1.45 -4.93 10.81
C PRO A 141 1.90 -4.74 9.37
N ILE A 142 1.00 -4.99 8.41
CA ILE A 142 1.31 -4.88 6.99
C ILE A 142 0.41 -3.80 6.40
N ILE A 143 0.98 -2.72 5.86
CA ILE A 143 0.25 -1.78 5.01
C ILE A 143 0.13 -2.41 3.62
N THR A 144 -1.02 -2.33 2.98
CA THR A 144 -1.21 -2.85 1.63
C THR A 144 -2.03 -1.91 0.77
N GLY A 145 -1.54 -1.65 -0.44
CA GLY A 145 -2.33 -1.07 -1.51
C GLY A 145 -3.12 -2.16 -2.23
N LEU A 146 -4.38 -1.89 -2.52
CA LEU A 146 -5.31 -2.86 -3.10
C LEU A 146 -6.45 -2.17 -3.85
N SER A 147 -7.23 -2.94 -4.62
CA SER A 147 -8.48 -2.46 -5.21
C SER A 147 -9.60 -2.41 -4.16
N ALA A 148 -10.03 -1.20 -3.79
CA ALA A 148 -11.23 -0.97 -2.95
C ALA A 148 -12.48 -1.55 -3.61
N THR A 149 -12.65 -1.31 -4.90
CA THR A 149 -13.77 -1.83 -5.69
C THR A 149 -13.95 -3.33 -5.52
N ASN A 150 -12.86 -4.12 -5.58
CA ASN A 150 -12.93 -5.56 -5.37
C ASN A 150 -13.04 -5.95 -3.88
N LEU A 151 -12.38 -5.22 -2.98
CA LEU A 151 -12.43 -5.48 -1.55
C LEU A 151 -13.85 -5.32 -1.01
N TYR A 152 -14.49 -4.21 -1.34
CA TYR A 152 -15.84 -3.88 -0.88
C TYR A 152 -16.95 -4.51 -1.73
N TRP A 153 -16.62 -5.03 -2.92
CA TRP A 153 -17.60 -5.53 -3.88
C TRP A 153 -18.62 -4.44 -4.27
N SER A 154 -18.11 -3.23 -4.42
CA SER A 154 -18.88 -2.03 -4.76
C SER A 154 -18.84 -1.73 -6.25
N ALA A 155 -19.68 -0.78 -6.68
CA ALA A 155 -19.54 -0.14 -7.98
C ALA A 155 -18.18 0.61 -8.06
N ARG A 156 -17.73 0.88 -9.28
CA ARG A 156 -16.58 1.75 -9.55
C ARG A 156 -16.89 3.19 -9.15
N GLU A 157 -15.85 3.98 -9.02
CA GLU A 157 -15.98 5.37 -8.59
C GLU A 157 -15.75 6.35 -9.75
N LEU A 158 -16.57 7.39 -9.80
CA LEU A 158 -16.46 8.51 -10.70
C LEU A 158 -16.13 9.76 -9.90
N PHE A 159 -14.98 10.38 -10.18
CA PHE A 159 -14.65 11.69 -9.65
C PHE A 159 -15.43 12.77 -10.39
N THR A 160 -16.20 13.54 -9.66
CA THR A 160 -16.96 14.65 -10.22
C THR A 160 -16.09 15.91 -10.33
N PRO A 161 -16.47 16.89 -11.20
CA PRO A 161 -15.76 18.16 -11.29
C PRO A 161 -15.69 18.93 -9.96
N GLU A 162 -16.62 18.67 -9.04
CA GLU A 162 -16.68 19.25 -7.69
C GLU A 162 -15.73 18.56 -6.71
N GLY A 163 -14.91 17.58 -7.18
CA GLY A 163 -13.93 16.88 -6.37
C GLY A 163 -14.51 15.81 -5.43
N LYS A 164 -15.72 15.33 -5.71
CA LYS A 164 -16.36 14.24 -4.95
C LYS A 164 -16.30 12.93 -5.69
N SER A 165 -16.04 11.84 -4.97
CA SER A 165 -16.21 10.49 -5.49
C SER A 165 -17.66 10.05 -5.35
N VAL A 166 -18.22 9.48 -6.43
CA VAL A 166 -19.56 8.87 -6.44
C VAL A 166 -19.51 7.49 -7.10
N TYR A 167 -20.33 6.57 -6.60
CA TYR A 167 -20.41 5.23 -7.20
C TYR A 167 -21.16 5.26 -8.52
N ASP A 168 -20.50 4.76 -9.58
CA ASP A 168 -21.07 4.63 -10.93
C ASP A 168 -20.51 3.36 -11.59
N ASP A 169 -21.36 2.37 -11.78
CA ASP A 169 -20.99 1.06 -12.31
C ASP A 169 -20.71 1.05 -13.81
N VAL A 170 -21.04 2.12 -14.53
CA VAL A 170 -20.85 2.25 -15.97
C VAL A 170 -19.69 3.21 -16.30
N ARG A 171 -19.71 4.43 -15.74
CA ARG A 171 -18.75 5.50 -16.06
C ARG A 171 -17.55 5.54 -15.11
N GLY A 172 -17.68 4.93 -13.93
CA GLY A 172 -16.62 4.91 -12.92
C GLY A 172 -15.42 4.07 -13.31
N THR A 173 -14.30 4.31 -12.65
CA THR A 173 -13.05 3.55 -12.75
C THR A 173 -12.77 2.78 -11.44
N PRO A 174 -12.00 1.68 -11.47
CA PRO A 174 -11.58 1.01 -10.25
C PRO A 174 -10.85 1.97 -9.31
N CYS A 175 -11.15 1.90 -8.02
CA CYS A 175 -10.52 2.73 -6.98
C CYS A 175 -9.42 1.94 -6.26
N GLY A 176 -8.26 2.57 -6.06
CA GLY A 176 -7.17 2.09 -5.20
C GLY A 176 -7.39 2.54 -3.76
N HIS A 177 -6.89 1.74 -2.81
CA HIS A 177 -7.03 2.06 -1.39
C HIS A 177 -5.91 1.43 -0.57
N PHE A 178 -5.58 2.06 0.56
CA PHE A 178 -4.64 1.52 1.53
C PHE A 178 -5.37 1.08 2.79
N VAL A 179 -5.01 -0.11 3.30
CA VAL A 179 -5.46 -0.65 4.58
C VAL A 179 -4.29 -1.26 5.35
N VAL A 180 -4.47 -1.51 6.64
CA VAL A 180 -3.49 -2.23 7.48
C VAL A 180 -4.02 -3.62 7.81
N LEU A 181 -3.20 -4.65 7.56
CA LEU A 181 -3.51 -6.03 7.93
C LEU A 181 -2.93 -6.32 9.31
N CYS A 182 -3.80 -6.77 10.26
CA CYS A 182 -3.49 -6.88 11.68
C CYS A 182 -3.44 -8.32 12.20
N GLY A 183 -3.67 -9.34 11.36
CA GLY A 183 -3.60 -10.73 11.78
C GLY A 183 -4.39 -11.69 10.89
N TYR A 184 -4.21 -12.98 11.13
CA TYR A 184 -4.82 -14.04 10.33
C TYR A 184 -5.41 -15.15 11.19
N ASP A 185 -6.71 -15.38 11.08
CA ASP A 185 -7.38 -16.54 11.63
C ASP A 185 -7.25 -17.72 10.66
N VAL A 186 -6.38 -18.67 10.99
CA VAL A 186 -6.09 -19.84 10.15
C VAL A 186 -7.31 -20.73 9.99
N LYS A 187 -8.12 -20.92 11.05
CA LYS A 187 -9.29 -21.83 11.04
C LYS A 187 -10.39 -21.27 10.14
N LYS A 188 -10.66 -19.98 10.25
CA LYS A 188 -11.71 -19.29 9.48
C LYS A 188 -11.20 -18.76 8.14
N ARG A 189 -9.89 -18.80 7.90
CA ARG A 189 -9.25 -18.23 6.71
C ARG A 189 -9.60 -16.76 6.50
N HIS A 190 -9.62 -15.99 7.58
CA HIS A 190 -9.90 -14.54 7.56
C HIS A 190 -8.68 -13.74 8.01
N VAL A 191 -8.46 -12.61 7.35
CA VAL A 191 -7.50 -11.58 7.76
C VAL A 191 -8.27 -10.48 8.49
N VAL A 192 -7.70 -9.99 9.58
CA VAL A 192 -8.19 -8.80 10.29
C VAL A 192 -7.62 -7.57 9.61
N VAL A 193 -8.48 -6.66 9.24
CA VAL A 193 -8.16 -5.41 8.55
C VAL A 193 -8.48 -4.24 9.46
N ALA A 194 -7.57 -3.28 9.55
CA ALA A 194 -7.81 -1.93 10.03
C ALA A 194 -7.83 -0.99 8.81
N ASP A 195 -8.94 -0.34 8.60
CA ASP A 195 -9.29 0.42 7.41
C ASP A 195 -9.58 1.88 7.79
N PRO A 196 -8.88 2.86 7.20
CA PRO A 196 -9.17 4.27 7.49
C PRO A 196 -10.53 4.76 6.96
N HIS A 197 -11.17 4.02 6.04
CA HIS A 197 -12.49 4.36 5.50
C HIS A 197 -13.60 3.76 6.38
N ALA A 198 -14.03 4.49 7.41
CA ALA A 198 -15.08 4.05 8.34
C ALA A 198 -16.41 3.74 7.66
N GLU A 199 -16.79 4.56 6.65
CA GLU A 199 -18.06 4.44 5.92
C GLU A 199 -17.96 3.52 4.68
N ASN A 200 -16.94 2.63 4.63
CA ASN A 200 -16.81 1.73 3.49
C ASN A 200 -18.10 0.92 3.23
N PRO A 201 -18.48 0.69 1.94
CA PRO A 201 -19.82 0.25 1.57
C PRO A 201 -20.16 -1.18 1.95
N LEU A 202 -19.19 -1.99 2.38
CA LEU A 202 -19.44 -3.38 2.72
C LEU A 202 -19.46 -3.64 4.22
N PHE A 203 -18.55 -3.03 4.97
CA PHE A 203 -18.35 -3.35 6.38
C PHE A 203 -18.84 -2.25 7.32
N HIS A 204 -18.95 -1.01 6.87
CA HIS A 204 -19.36 0.18 7.65
C HIS A 204 -18.63 0.28 9.00
N ASN A 205 -17.33 -0.04 9.00
CA ASN A 205 -16.50 -0.06 10.20
C ASN A 205 -15.02 0.01 9.81
N ASN A 206 -14.21 0.65 10.67
CA ASN A 206 -12.76 0.66 10.51
C ASN A 206 -12.11 -0.71 10.76
N TYR A 207 -12.77 -1.65 11.45
CA TYR A 207 -12.21 -2.97 11.76
C TYR A 207 -13.16 -4.08 11.32
N TYR A 208 -12.66 -4.96 10.46
CA TYR A 208 -13.43 -6.08 9.98
C TYR A 208 -12.56 -7.30 9.64
N LYS A 209 -13.21 -8.40 9.32
CA LYS A 209 -12.55 -9.63 8.89
C LYS A 209 -12.95 -9.92 7.45
N VAL A 210 -11.95 -10.11 6.60
CA VAL A 210 -12.16 -10.46 5.20
C VAL A 210 -11.57 -11.83 4.88
N ASN A 211 -12.23 -12.58 4.00
CA ASN A 211 -11.71 -13.86 3.53
C ASN A 211 -10.38 -13.63 2.81
N ILE A 212 -9.39 -14.50 3.10
CA ILE A 212 -8.02 -14.37 2.55
C ILE A 212 -8.00 -14.38 1.02
N THR A 213 -8.86 -15.14 0.36
CA THR A 213 -8.92 -15.19 -1.10
C THR A 213 -9.40 -13.86 -1.68
N ARG A 214 -10.45 -13.26 -1.09
CA ARG A 214 -10.91 -11.91 -1.50
C ARG A 214 -9.80 -10.88 -1.30
N LEU A 215 -9.13 -10.89 -0.15
CA LEU A 215 -8.04 -9.96 0.13
C LEU A 215 -6.90 -10.09 -0.89
N MET A 216 -6.44 -11.32 -1.16
CA MET A 216 -5.37 -11.54 -2.14
C MET A 216 -5.76 -11.09 -3.54
N ASN A 217 -6.99 -11.38 -3.97
CA ASN A 217 -7.51 -10.90 -5.25
C ASN A 217 -7.55 -9.36 -5.29
N SER A 218 -7.97 -8.72 -4.20
CA SER A 218 -8.01 -7.25 -4.12
C SER A 218 -6.62 -6.65 -4.20
N ILE A 219 -5.61 -7.25 -3.56
CA ILE A 219 -4.22 -6.81 -3.64
C ILE A 219 -3.69 -6.97 -5.08
N MET A 220 -3.90 -8.12 -5.72
CA MET A 220 -3.47 -8.36 -7.10
C MET A 220 -4.16 -7.42 -8.08
N LEU A 221 -5.46 -7.14 -7.91
CA LEU A 221 -6.20 -6.18 -8.71
C LEU A 221 -5.85 -4.72 -8.42
N GLY A 222 -5.19 -4.45 -7.30
CA GLY A 222 -4.62 -3.14 -6.99
C GLY A 222 -3.61 -2.65 -8.02
N VAL A 223 -3.00 -3.55 -8.81
CA VAL A 223 -2.10 -3.15 -9.92
C VAL A 223 -2.81 -2.30 -10.97
N MET A 224 -4.13 -2.43 -11.14
CA MET A 224 -4.93 -1.61 -12.05
C MET A 224 -5.03 -0.15 -11.61
N THR A 225 -4.77 0.11 -10.33
CA THR A 225 -4.70 1.43 -9.72
C THR A 225 -3.28 1.74 -9.20
N TYR A 226 -2.31 0.97 -9.70
CA TYR A 226 -0.87 1.08 -9.53
C TYR A 226 -0.31 0.71 -8.15
N ASP A 227 -1.12 0.23 -7.22
CA ASP A 227 -0.73 -0.04 -5.83
C ASP A 227 -0.97 -1.49 -5.34
N GLY A 228 -0.86 -2.48 -6.19
CA GLY A 228 -0.82 -3.89 -5.78
C GLY A 228 0.52 -4.20 -5.08
N ASN A 229 0.58 -4.08 -3.76
CA ASN A 229 1.82 -4.26 -3.00
C ASN A 229 1.58 -4.56 -1.51
N LEU A 230 2.66 -4.95 -0.79
CA LEU A 230 2.70 -4.98 0.67
C LEU A 230 3.87 -4.12 1.13
N LEU A 231 3.61 -3.14 1.97
CA LEU A 231 4.65 -2.33 2.62
C LEU A 231 4.83 -2.81 4.07
N ILE A 232 6.03 -3.24 4.38
CA ILE A 232 6.46 -3.68 5.71
C ILE A 232 7.36 -2.59 6.30
N ILE A 233 6.98 -2.11 7.47
CA ILE A 233 7.76 -1.12 8.24
C ILE A 233 8.13 -1.74 9.58
N GLU A 234 9.40 -1.66 9.94
CA GLU A 234 9.93 -2.24 11.18
C GLU A 234 10.90 -1.24 11.83
N PRO A 235 10.89 -1.12 13.18
CA PRO A 235 11.92 -0.36 13.86
C PRO A 235 13.32 -0.90 13.51
N LYS A 236 14.32 -0.02 13.39
CA LYS A 236 15.70 -0.47 13.28
C LYS A 236 16.09 -1.16 14.60
N THR A 237 16.51 -2.41 14.51
CA THR A 237 17.17 -3.09 15.63
C THR A 237 18.43 -2.30 15.99
N LYS A 238 18.53 -1.92 17.27
CA LYS A 238 19.72 -1.29 17.84
C LYS A 238 20.90 -2.24 17.82
#